data_57afaa5f44cd2a6fa89e4f7a278b610d
#
_entry.id   57afaa5f44cd2a6fa89e4f7a278b610d
#
_cell.length_a   1.000
_cell.length_b   1.000
_cell.length_c   1.000
_cell.angle_alpha   90.00
_cell.angle_beta   90.00
_cell.angle_gamma   90.00
#
_symmetry.space_group_name_H-M   'P 1'
#
loop_
_entity.id
_entity.type
_entity.pdbx_description
1 polymer ?
#
loop_
_entity_poly.entity_id
_entity_poly.type
_entity_poly.pdbx_seq_one_letter_code
_entity_poly.pdbx_strand_id
1 'polypeptide(L)'
;MKKVLITGGSGGIGVGLVRAFCQNGDKVVFTYHKNLEAAKALSAETGATALCADLGDSEQVSLTVRSAAETLGGIDVLVHAAGIACVKLFDMTTDADWDALLRANLSSAFYACREVSKIMLGQHGGRMILIGSMWGKVGASCEVAYSATKAGVRGMTQALAKELGPSGITVNCIEPGVIDTPMNACFDADTKRELAEQTPVGRLGTPEDVAALAIFLASDAASFITGQCVGVDGGFAI
;
A
#
# COMPACT_ATOMS: atom_id res chain seq x y z
N MET A 1 -20.40 3.33 -5.39
CA MET A 1 -19.89 3.54 -4.01
C MET A 1 -19.38 2.21 -3.50
N LYS A 2 -18.06 2.09 -3.30
CA LYS A 2 -17.40 0.88 -2.82
C LYS A 2 -17.05 1.01 -1.33
N LYS A 3 -16.84 -0.12 -0.69
CA LYS A 3 -16.46 -0.25 0.73
C LYS A 3 -14.95 -0.52 0.76
N VAL A 4 -14.17 0.46 1.16
CA VAL A 4 -12.71 0.48 0.98
C VAL A 4 -12.00 0.46 2.33
N LEU A 5 -11.14 -0.52 2.52
CA LEU A 5 -10.18 -0.55 3.63
C LEU A 5 -8.80 -0.17 3.11
N ILE A 6 -8.21 0.89 3.69
CA ILE A 6 -6.86 1.36 3.36
C ILE A 6 -5.97 1.20 4.58
N THR A 7 -4.93 0.36 4.49
CA THR A 7 -3.96 0.26 5.57
C THR A 7 -2.85 1.30 5.42
N GLY A 8 -2.35 1.84 6.53
CA GLY A 8 -1.34 2.89 6.49
C GLY A 8 -1.84 4.23 5.94
N GLY A 9 -3.15 4.51 6.09
CA GLY A 9 -3.81 5.67 5.51
C GLY A 9 -3.30 7.04 6.00
N SER A 10 -2.65 7.12 7.17
CA SER A 10 -2.03 8.34 7.67
C SER A 10 -0.60 8.57 7.16
N GLY A 11 -0.03 7.65 6.38
CA GLY A 11 1.26 7.80 5.73
C GLY A 11 1.19 8.60 4.42
N GLY A 12 2.35 8.97 3.83
CA GLY A 12 2.39 9.85 2.66
C GLY A 12 1.52 9.40 1.49
N ILE A 13 1.75 8.20 0.94
CA ILE A 13 0.93 7.63 -0.14
C ILE A 13 -0.49 7.35 0.38
N GLY A 14 -0.62 6.86 1.62
CA GLY A 14 -1.90 6.54 2.24
C GLY A 14 -2.87 7.74 2.30
N VAL A 15 -2.38 8.92 2.61
CA VAL A 15 -3.18 10.16 2.63
C VAL A 15 -3.78 10.45 1.26
N GLY A 16 -2.97 10.37 0.19
CA GLY A 16 -3.46 10.54 -1.18
C GLY A 16 -4.51 9.49 -1.56
N LEU A 17 -4.30 8.23 -1.16
CA LEU A 17 -5.28 7.15 -1.38
C LEU A 17 -6.60 7.43 -0.66
N VAL A 18 -6.57 7.79 0.64
CA VAL A 18 -7.80 8.08 1.41
C VAL A 18 -8.57 9.22 0.77
N ARG A 19 -7.90 10.33 0.42
CA ARG A 19 -8.52 11.47 -0.26
C ARG A 19 -9.16 11.07 -1.58
N ALA A 20 -8.43 10.36 -2.43
CA ALA A 20 -8.89 9.97 -3.76
C ALA A 20 -10.13 9.06 -3.69
N PHE A 21 -10.12 8.03 -2.83
CA PHE A 21 -11.28 7.15 -2.68
C PHE A 21 -12.51 7.87 -2.10
N CYS A 22 -12.32 8.78 -1.12
CA CYS A 22 -13.41 9.60 -0.61
C CYS A 22 -13.97 10.55 -1.68
N GLN A 23 -13.10 11.21 -2.46
CA GLN A 23 -13.51 12.07 -3.58
C GLN A 23 -14.22 11.30 -4.70
N ASN A 24 -13.87 10.00 -4.89
CA ASN A 24 -14.57 9.10 -5.81
C ASN A 24 -15.98 8.69 -5.30
N GLY A 25 -16.37 9.12 -4.10
CA GLY A 25 -17.66 8.81 -3.48
C GLY A 25 -17.71 7.45 -2.77
N ASP A 26 -16.57 6.86 -2.46
CA ASP A 26 -16.46 5.58 -1.78
C ASP A 26 -16.50 5.74 -0.25
N LYS A 27 -16.97 4.71 0.47
CA LYS A 27 -16.90 4.64 1.91
C LYS A 27 -15.53 4.11 2.33
N VAL A 28 -14.78 4.89 3.09
CA VAL A 28 -13.39 4.57 3.45
C VAL A 28 -13.24 4.36 4.97
N VAL A 29 -12.63 3.24 5.31
CA VAL A 29 -11.99 3.02 6.62
C VAL A 29 -10.50 2.94 6.36
N PHE A 30 -9.70 3.63 7.16
CA PHE A 30 -8.24 3.53 7.06
C PHE A 30 -7.57 3.25 8.40
N THR A 31 -6.39 2.64 8.35
CA THR A 31 -5.61 2.38 9.57
C THR A 31 -4.47 3.37 9.73
N TYR A 32 -4.13 3.65 10.99
CA TYR A 32 -2.92 4.33 11.42
C TYR A 32 -2.29 3.56 12.59
N HIS A 33 -1.01 3.81 12.88
CA HIS A 33 -0.35 3.17 14.02
C HIS A 33 0.01 4.18 15.11
N LYS A 34 0.86 5.17 14.81
CA LYS A 34 1.43 6.10 15.82
C LYS A 34 0.92 7.53 15.69
N ASN A 35 0.57 7.98 14.49
CA ASN A 35 0.24 9.38 14.25
C ASN A 35 -1.26 9.62 14.35
N LEU A 36 -1.76 9.70 15.60
CA LEU A 36 -3.17 9.95 15.88
C LEU A 36 -3.65 11.31 15.36
N GLU A 37 -2.84 12.36 15.48
CA GLU A 37 -3.24 13.71 15.06
C GLU A 37 -3.40 13.80 13.54
N ALA A 38 -2.48 13.21 12.77
CA ALA A 38 -2.63 13.13 11.31
C ALA A 38 -3.87 12.31 10.93
N ALA A 39 -4.15 11.21 11.65
CA ALA A 39 -5.34 10.40 11.39
C ALA A 39 -6.63 11.15 11.69
N LYS A 40 -6.71 11.90 12.80
CA LYS A 40 -7.86 12.76 13.13
C LYS A 40 -8.08 13.86 12.11
N ALA A 41 -7.00 14.56 11.71
CA ALA A 41 -7.09 15.59 10.68
C ALA A 41 -7.62 15.05 9.35
N LEU A 42 -7.10 13.90 8.90
CA LEU A 42 -7.54 13.26 7.66
C LEU A 42 -9.00 12.79 7.75
N SER A 43 -9.42 12.23 8.91
CA SER A 43 -10.83 11.86 9.15
C SER A 43 -11.75 13.09 9.10
N ALA A 44 -11.35 14.19 9.73
CA ALA A 44 -12.14 15.42 9.73
C ALA A 44 -12.26 16.03 8.32
N GLU A 45 -11.19 15.95 7.52
CA GLU A 45 -11.16 16.46 6.15
C GLU A 45 -12.04 15.61 5.20
N THR A 46 -11.98 14.28 5.33
CA THR A 46 -12.52 13.37 4.31
C THR A 46 -13.81 12.67 4.71
N GLY A 47 -14.13 12.66 6.00
CA GLY A 47 -15.23 11.85 6.56
C GLY A 47 -14.89 10.34 6.69
N ALA A 48 -13.67 9.93 6.34
CA ALA A 48 -13.24 8.54 6.48
C ALA A 48 -13.05 8.17 7.96
N THR A 49 -13.33 6.90 8.31
CA THR A 49 -13.14 6.39 9.67
C THR A 49 -11.71 5.89 9.87
N ALA A 50 -11.04 6.36 10.93
CA ALA A 50 -9.68 5.95 11.29
C ALA A 50 -9.70 4.85 12.37
N LEU A 51 -8.92 3.79 12.20
CA LEU A 51 -8.70 2.72 13.17
C LEU A 51 -7.21 2.64 13.55
N CYS A 52 -6.92 2.57 14.84
CA CYS A 52 -5.55 2.38 15.32
C CYS A 52 -5.19 0.90 15.32
N ALA A 53 -4.07 0.51 14.68
CA ALA A 53 -3.60 -0.87 14.67
C ALA A 53 -2.11 -0.99 14.41
N ASP A 54 -1.43 -1.88 15.12
CA ASP A 54 -0.13 -2.42 14.69
C ASP A 54 -0.37 -3.59 13.74
N LEU A 55 -0.15 -3.36 12.46
CA LEU A 55 -0.38 -4.36 11.42
C LEU A 55 0.70 -5.46 11.37
N GLY A 56 1.77 -5.32 12.13
CA GLY A 56 2.73 -6.38 12.35
C GLY A 56 2.27 -7.44 13.36
N ASP A 57 1.10 -7.24 13.98
CA ASP A 57 0.46 -8.15 14.91
C ASP A 57 -0.78 -8.77 14.23
N SER A 58 -0.76 -10.09 14.06
CA SER A 58 -1.82 -10.81 13.32
C SER A 58 -3.18 -10.76 14.02
N GLU A 59 -3.21 -10.70 15.35
CA GLU A 59 -4.44 -10.61 16.11
C GLU A 59 -5.07 -9.22 15.98
N GLN A 60 -4.26 -8.16 16.11
CA GLN A 60 -4.71 -6.79 15.86
C GLN A 60 -5.22 -6.61 14.44
N VAL A 61 -4.56 -7.21 13.43
CA VAL A 61 -5.05 -7.17 12.05
C VAL A 61 -6.41 -7.83 11.92
N SER A 62 -6.60 -9.01 12.53
CA SER A 62 -7.90 -9.72 12.50
C SER A 62 -9.02 -8.88 13.11
N LEU A 63 -8.78 -8.28 14.28
CA LEU A 63 -9.75 -7.39 14.96
C LEU A 63 -10.05 -6.15 14.12
N THR A 64 -9.02 -5.53 13.54
CA THR A 64 -9.13 -4.32 12.72
C THR A 64 -9.92 -4.57 11.43
N VAL A 65 -9.64 -5.67 10.73
CA VAL A 65 -10.38 -6.04 9.51
C VAL A 65 -11.85 -6.33 9.83
N ARG A 66 -12.14 -6.99 10.93
CA ARG A 66 -13.52 -7.23 11.40
C ARG A 66 -14.25 -5.91 11.69
N SER A 67 -13.63 -5.02 12.47
CA SER A 67 -14.21 -3.70 12.78
C SER A 67 -14.43 -2.86 11.53
N ALA A 68 -13.50 -2.88 10.58
CA ALA A 68 -13.66 -2.21 9.30
C ALA A 68 -14.84 -2.78 8.49
N ALA A 69 -14.97 -4.11 8.44
CA ALA A 69 -16.07 -4.77 7.76
C ALA A 69 -17.43 -4.47 8.40
N GLU A 70 -17.51 -4.42 9.71
CA GLU A 70 -18.72 -4.02 10.44
C GLU A 70 -19.10 -2.56 10.13
N THR A 71 -18.11 -1.65 10.18
CA THR A 71 -18.32 -0.23 9.89
C THR A 71 -18.79 0.02 8.46
N LEU A 72 -18.22 -0.71 7.50
CA LEU A 72 -18.51 -0.56 6.07
C LEU A 72 -19.72 -1.41 5.61
N GLY A 73 -20.06 -2.46 6.35
CA GLY A 73 -21.02 -3.49 5.91
C GLY A 73 -20.42 -4.44 4.86
N GLY A 74 -19.14 -4.79 5.00
CA GLY A 74 -18.33 -5.61 4.08
C GLY A 74 -17.09 -4.87 3.58
N ILE A 75 -16.27 -5.52 2.73
CA ILE A 75 -15.05 -4.91 2.12
C ILE A 75 -15.00 -5.28 0.65
N ASP A 76 -15.19 -4.29 -0.23
CA ASP A 76 -15.08 -4.48 -1.68
C ASP A 76 -13.65 -4.28 -2.17
N VAL A 77 -12.89 -3.39 -1.51
CA VAL A 77 -11.51 -3.04 -1.89
C VAL A 77 -10.62 -3.02 -0.66
N LEU A 78 -9.48 -3.70 -0.74
CA LEU A 78 -8.34 -3.52 0.15
C LEU A 78 -7.23 -2.77 -0.60
N VAL A 79 -6.75 -1.67 -0.03
CA VAL A 79 -5.48 -1.05 -0.45
C VAL A 79 -4.49 -1.16 0.69
N HIS A 80 -3.47 -2.01 0.53
CA HIS A 80 -2.43 -2.18 1.55
C HIS A 80 -1.26 -1.26 1.27
N ALA A 81 -1.20 -0.11 1.98
CA ALA A 81 -0.14 0.89 1.84
C ALA A 81 0.74 1.03 3.08
N ALA A 82 0.52 0.22 4.11
CA ALA A 82 1.37 0.21 5.29
C ALA A 82 2.78 -0.31 4.96
N GLY A 83 3.78 0.35 5.52
CA GLY A 83 5.17 -0.04 5.36
C GLY A 83 6.14 1.00 5.89
N ILE A 84 7.38 0.59 6.07
CA ILE A 84 8.51 1.42 6.49
C ILE A 84 9.67 1.23 5.53
N ALA A 85 10.58 2.22 5.47
CA ALA A 85 11.86 2.11 4.77
C ALA A 85 13.01 2.08 5.79
N CYS A 86 14.14 1.53 5.37
CA CYS A 86 15.39 1.56 6.13
C CYS A 86 16.55 1.64 5.14
N VAL A 87 17.24 2.77 5.16
CA VAL A 87 18.43 3.01 4.32
C VAL A 87 19.66 2.79 5.16
N LYS A 88 20.34 1.68 4.93
CA LYS A 88 21.60 1.28 5.61
C LYS A 88 22.47 0.45 4.67
N LEU A 89 23.80 0.55 4.81
CA LEU A 89 24.71 -0.39 4.18
C LEU A 89 24.39 -1.82 4.65
N PHE A 90 24.60 -2.79 3.78
CA PHE A 90 24.19 -4.17 4.05
C PHE A 90 24.86 -4.75 5.31
N ASP A 91 26.17 -4.53 5.47
CA ASP A 91 26.96 -4.96 6.64
C ASP A 91 26.58 -4.23 7.95
N MET A 92 25.89 -3.10 7.85
CA MET A 92 25.38 -2.33 9.00
C MET A 92 23.91 -2.67 9.33
N THR A 93 23.21 -3.42 8.47
CA THR A 93 21.83 -3.83 8.68
C THR A 93 21.79 -4.92 9.76
N THR A 94 21.12 -4.65 10.87
CA THR A 94 20.98 -5.58 11.99
C THR A 94 19.82 -6.55 11.79
N ASP A 95 19.82 -7.66 12.54
CA ASP A 95 18.69 -8.60 12.58
C ASP A 95 17.40 -7.89 13.01
N ALA A 96 17.47 -6.93 13.93
CA ALA A 96 16.32 -6.13 14.36
C ALA A 96 15.77 -5.24 13.24
N ASP A 97 16.63 -4.65 12.39
CA ASP A 97 16.19 -3.89 11.20
C ASP A 97 15.50 -4.82 10.20
N TRP A 98 16.06 -5.99 9.97
CA TRP A 98 15.49 -7.02 9.09
C TRP A 98 14.11 -7.46 9.58
N ASP A 99 13.99 -7.84 10.85
CA ASP A 99 12.72 -8.29 11.45
C ASP A 99 11.66 -7.19 11.43
N ALA A 100 12.03 -5.93 11.71
CA ALA A 100 11.14 -4.79 11.64
C ALA A 100 10.59 -4.58 10.22
N LEU A 101 11.45 -4.67 9.20
CA LEU A 101 11.05 -4.55 7.79
C LEU A 101 10.15 -5.70 7.35
N LEU A 102 10.50 -6.95 7.67
CA LEU A 102 9.65 -8.10 7.39
C LEU A 102 8.27 -7.94 8.02
N ARG A 103 8.24 -7.60 9.31
CA ARG A 103 7.01 -7.42 10.07
C ARG A 103 6.12 -6.33 9.48
N ALA A 104 6.70 -5.16 9.19
CA ALA A 104 5.94 -3.99 8.73
C ALA A 104 5.53 -4.05 7.26
N ASN A 105 6.35 -4.64 6.37
CA ASN A 105 6.15 -4.57 4.93
C ASN A 105 5.54 -5.85 4.33
N LEU A 106 5.95 -7.03 4.82
CA LEU A 106 5.56 -8.31 4.23
C LEU A 106 4.54 -9.06 5.09
N SER A 107 4.84 -9.24 6.39
CA SER A 107 3.91 -9.96 7.28
C SER A 107 2.59 -9.21 7.42
N SER A 108 2.61 -7.88 7.54
CA SER A 108 1.41 -7.05 7.60
C SER A 108 0.53 -7.21 6.36
N ALA A 109 1.14 -7.23 5.17
CA ALA A 109 0.45 -7.45 3.91
C ALA A 109 -0.20 -8.84 3.86
N PHE A 110 0.56 -9.87 4.28
CA PHE A 110 0.06 -11.23 4.36
C PHE A 110 -1.15 -11.33 5.31
N TYR A 111 -1.05 -10.76 6.52
CA TYR A 111 -2.14 -10.81 7.49
C TYR A 111 -3.38 -10.08 6.98
N ALA A 112 -3.22 -8.87 6.42
CA ALA A 112 -4.33 -8.10 5.88
C ALA A 112 -5.02 -8.84 4.71
N CYS A 113 -4.26 -9.35 3.75
CA CYS A 113 -4.81 -10.11 2.64
C CYS A 113 -5.55 -11.37 3.10
N ARG A 114 -4.97 -12.13 4.06
CA ARG A 114 -5.57 -13.33 4.60
C ARG A 114 -6.93 -13.05 5.30
N GLU A 115 -7.01 -12.01 6.12
CA GLU A 115 -8.26 -11.70 6.81
C GLU A 115 -9.32 -11.10 5.88
N VAL A 116 -8.92 -10.24 4.95
CA VAL A 116 -9.84 -9.65 3.96
C VAL A 116 -10.33 -10.69 2.95
N SER A 117 -9.49 -11.66 2.55
CA SER A 117 -9.92 -12.72 1.62
C SER A 117 -11.09 -13.52 2.15
N LYS A 118 -11.17 -13.79 3.45
CA LYS A 118 -12.30 -14.50 4.08
C LYS A 118 -13.63 -13.76 3.86
N ILE A 119 -13.59 -12.42 3.94
CA ILE A 119 -14.76 -11.56 3.71
C ILE A 119 -15.13 -11.54 2.23
N MET A 120 -14.15 -11.31 1.36
CA MET A 120 -14.35 -11.22 -0.09
C MET A 120 -14.82 -12.55 -0.71
N LEU A 121 -14.35 -13.68 -0.19
CA LEU A 121 -14.85 -15.01 -0.59
C LEU A 121 -16.35 -15.17 -0.26
N GLY A 122 -16.79 -14.71 0.92
CA GLY A 122 -18.21 -14.70 1.30
C GLY A 122 -19.05 -13.72 0.45
N GLN A 123 -18.44 -12.68 -0.13
CA GLN A 123 -19.08 -11.70 -1.00
C GLN A 123 -19.03 -12.10 -2.49
N HIS A 124 -18.32 -13.19 -2.85
CA HIS A 124 -18.10 -13.65 -4.21
C HIS A 124 -17.42 -12.61 -5.11
N GLY A 125 -16.48 -11.83 -4.57
CA GLY A 125 -15.72 -10.85 -5.33
C GLY A 125 -15.01 -9.83 -4.47
N GLY A 126 -14.05 -9.12 -5.06
CA GLY A 126 -13.29 -8.07 -4.38
C GLY A 126 -12.08 -7.61 -5.19
N ARG A 127 -11.41 -6.59 -4.68
CA ARG A 127 -10.20 -6.02 -5.27
C ARG A 127 -9.14 -5.85 -4.18
N MET A 128 -7.98 -6.44 -4.35
CA MET A 128 -6.81 -6.24 -3.48
C MET A 128 -5.73 -5.50 -4.25
N ILE A 129 -5.26 -4.39 -3.71
CA ILE A 129 -4.23 -3.55 -4.30
C ILE A 129 -3.13 -3.41 -3.25
N LEU A 130 -1.94 -3.95 -3.54
CA LEU A 130 -0.80 -3.89 -2.66
C LEU A 130 0.17 -2.81 -3.13
N ILE A 131 0.68 -2.01 -2.20
CA ILE A 131 1.70 -1.01 -2.54
C ILE A 131 3.09 -1.64 -2.35
N GLY A 132 3.67 -1.99 -3.48
CA GLY A 132 5.03 -2.48 -3.61
C GLY A 132 6.07 -1.36 -3.58
N SER A 133 7.05 -1.47 -4.46
CA SER A 133 8.07 -0.45 -4.78
C SER A 133 8.79 -0.86 -6.06
N MET A 134 9.29 0.09 -6.83
CA MET A 134 10.25 -0.17 -7.91
C MET A 134 11.47 -0.95 -7.41
N TRP A 135 11.88 -0.73 -6.16
CA TRP A 135 12.99 -1.48 -5.54
C TRP A 135 12.69 -2.97 -5.31
N GLY A 136 11.43 -3.38 -5.30
CA GLY A 136 11.06 -4.80 -5.33
C GLY A 136 11.27 -5.46 -6.70
N LYS A 137 11.40 -4.65 -7.77
CA LYS A 137 11.67 -5.11 -9.15
C LYS A 137 13.16 -5.12 -9.46
N VAL A 138 13.86 -4.01 -9.16
CA VAL A 138 15.26 -3.81 -9.62
C VAL A 138 16.28 -3.82 -8.47
N GLY A 139 15.82 -3.74 -7.21
CA GLY A 139 16.70 -3.58 -6.05
C GLY A 139 17.27 -2.18 -5.90
N ALA A 140 17.77 -1.85 -4.72
CA ALA A 140 18.47 -0.59 -4.47
C ALA A 140 19.68 -0.80 -3.54
N SER A 141 20.75 -0.08 -3.80
CA SER A 141 21.89 0.02 -2.87
C SER A 141 21.43 0.63 -1.54
N CYS A 142 21.97 0.16 -0.45
CA CYS A 142 21.62 0.54 0.92
C CYS A 142 20.17 0.20 1.34
N GLU A 143 19.39 -0.50 0.50
CA GLU A 143 18.02 -0.90 0.78
C GLU A 143 17.77 -2.40 0.52
N VAL A 144 18.77 -3.25 0.78
CA VAL A 144 18.70 -4.70 0.49
C VAL A 144 17.52 -5.35 1.19
N ALA A 145 17.33 -5.11 2.48
CA ALA A 145 16.24 -5.69 3.26
C ALA A 145 14.88 -5.14 2.84
N TYR A 146 14.77 -3.84 2.55
CA TYR A 146 13.54 -3.24 2.02
C TYR A 146 13.18 -3.83 0.65
N SER A 147 14.15 -3.90 -0.27
CA SER A 147 13.97 -4.49 -1.60
C SER A 147 13.48 -5.94 -1.52
N ALA A 148 14.05 -6.74 -0.61
CA ALA A 148 13.63 -8.13 -0.39
C ALA A 148 12.17 -8.22 0.07
N THR A 149 11.75 -7.35 1.01
CA THR A 149 10.35 -7.34 1.47
C THR A 149 9.38 -6.95 0.35
N LYS A 150 9.75 -5.97 -0.49
CA LYS A 150 8.91 -5.50 -1.61
C LYS A 150 8.87 -6.51 -2.77
N ALA A 151 9.96 -7.24 -3.00
CA ALA A 151 9.96 -8.39 -3.91
C ALA A 151 9.03 -9.51 -3.39
N GLY A 152 9.00 -9.75 -2.06
CA GLY A 152 8.04 -10.66 -1.43
C GLY A 152 6.59 -10.27 -1.65
N VAL A 153 6.23 -9.00 -1.53
CA VAL A 153 4.89 -8.47 -1.84
C VAL A 153 4.53 -8.71 -3.31
N ARG A 154 5.47 -8.52 -4.23
CA ARG A 154 5.30 -8.82 -5.66
C ARG A 154 4.95 -10.29 -5.89
N GLY A 155 5.74 -11.22 -5.34
CA GLY A 155 5.50 -12.66 -5.44
C GLY A 155 4.17 -13.08 -4.81
N MET A 156 3.83 -12.51 -3.63
CA MET A 156 2.56 -12.75 -2.96
C MET A 156 1.36 -12.28 -3.80
N THR A 157 1.45 -11.12 -4.44
CA THR A 157 0.43 -10.61 -5.38
C THR A 157 0.12 -11.63 -6.47
N GLN A 158 1.15 -12.17 -7.12
CA GLN A 158 1.00 -13.11 -8.22
C GLN A 158 0.40 -14.45 -7.78
N ALA A 159 0.79 -14.92 -6.59
CA ALA A 159 0.25 -16.15 -6.02
C ALA A 159 -1.24 -16.01 -5.65
N LEU A 160 -1.57 -14.94 -4.92
CA LEU A 160 -2.96 -14.66 -4.52
C LEU A 160 -3.88 -14.42 -5.72
N ALA A 161 -3.40 -13.78 -6.77
CA ALA A 161 -4.18 -13.59 -8.00
C ALA A 161 -4.62 -14.91 -8.64
N LYS A 162 -3.73 -15.92 -8.64
CA LYS A 162 -4.05 -17.26 -9.16
C LYS A 162 -5.01 -18.01 -8.27
N GLU A 163 -4.84 -17.90 -6.95
CA GLU A 163 -5.63 -18.63 -5.97
C GLU A 163 -7.04 -18.05 -5.83
N LEU A 164 -7.17 -16.70 -5.78
CA LEU A 164 -8.43 -16.02 -5.52
C LEU A 164 -9.20 -15.63 -6.78
N GLY A 165 -8.54 -15.64 -7.95
CA GLY A 165 -9.16 -15.31 -9.23
C GLY A 165 -10.44 -16.10 -9.57
N PRO A 166 -10.50 -17.42 -9.34
CA PRO A 166 -11.72 -18.22 -9.54
C PRO A 166 -12.92 -17.75 -8.72
N SER A 167 -12.69 -17.02 -7.62
CA SER A 167 -13.72 -16.45 -6.76
C SER A 167 -14.09 -15.00 -7.12
N GLY A 168 -13.64 -14.48 -8.26
CA GLY A 168 -13.93 -13.12 -8.71
C GLY A 168 -13.12 -12.03 -7.98
N ILE A 169 -12.06 -12.39 -7.27
CA ILE A 169 -11.18 -11.47 -6.56
C ILE A 169 -9.94 -11.19 -7.40
N THR A 170 -9.68 -9.92 -7.73
CA THR A 170 -8.43 -9.53 -8.39
C THR A 170 -7.40 -9.05 -7.35
N VAL A 171 -6.14 -9.38 -7.58
CA VAL A 171 -5.02 -8.95 -6.73
C VAL A 171 -3.94 -8.35 -7.60
N ASN A 172 -3.61 -7.08 -7.39
CA ASN A 172 -2.59 -6.35 -8.15
C ASN A 172 -1.66 -5.60 -7.23
N CYS A 173 -0.47 -5.29 -7.70
CA CYS A 173 0.54 -4.50 -7.01
C CYS A 173 0.80 -3.21 -7.79
N ILE A 174 0.85 -2.09 -7.09
CA ILE A 174 1.38 -0.83 -7.60
C ILE A 174 2.82 -0.71 -7.10
N GLU A 175 3.75 -0.41 -7.97
CA GLU A 175 5.17 -0.26 -7.64
C GLU A 175 5.58 1.22 -7.83
N PRO A 176 5.43 2.07 -6.78
CA PRO A 176 5.80 3.46 -6.85
C PRO A 176 7.31 3.63 -7.05
N GLY A 177 7.69 4.67 -7.79
CA GLY A 177 9.03 5.22 -7.81
C GLY A 177 9.31 6.12 -6.62
N VAL A 178 10.11 7.18 -6.81
CA VAL A 178 10.34 8.18 -5.78
C VAL A 178 9.14 9.13 -5.69
N ILE A 179 8.35 8.98 -4.65
CA ILE A 179 7.15 9.78 -4.39
C ILE A 179 7.47 10.86 -3.34
N ASP A 180 7.11 12.11 -3.59
CA ASP A 180 7.32 13.22 -2.65
C ASP A 180 6.38 13.07 -1.44
N THR A 181 6.93 12.49 -0.38
CA THR A 181 6.22 12.14 0.86
C THR A 181 7.11 12.37 2.07
N PRO A 182 6.56 12.40 3.29
CA PRO A 182 7.35 12.47 4.52
C PRO A 182 8.39 11.36 4.67
N MET A 183 8.22 10.20 4.03
CA MET A 183 9.21 9.13 4.01
C MET A 183 10.52 9.57 3.34
N ASN A 184 10.43 10.46 2.35
CA ASN A 184 11.54 11.03 1.59
C ASN A 184 11.90 12.47 2.07
N ALA A 185 11.43 12.90 3.25
CA ALA A 185 11.75 14.20 3.82
C ALA A 185 13.21 14.36 4.26
N CYS A 186 13.95 13.25 4.39
CA CYS A 186 15.38 13.26 4.65
C CYS A 186 16.21 13.74 3.45
N PHE A 187 15.67 13.73 2.24
CA PHE A 187 16.37 14.22 1.05
C PHE A 187 16.33 15.74 1.01
N ASP A 188 17.50 16.35 0.84
CA ASP A 188 17.62 17.79 0.61
C ASP A 188 17.12 18.18 -0.80
N ALA A 189 17.09 19.48 -1.08
CA ALA A 189 16.58 20.00 -2.34
C ALA A 189 17.43 19.54 -3.56
N ASP A 190 18.73 19.41 -3.37
CA ASP A 190 19.64 18.99 -4.44
C ASP A 190 19.44 17.52 -4.77
N THR A 191 19.37 16.65 -3.77
CA THR A 191 19.04 15.22 -3.95
C THR A 191 17.68 15.03 -4.64
N LYS A 192 16.66 15.78 -4.21
CA LYS A 192 15.32 15.73 -4.86
C LYS A 192 15.38 16.16 -6.33
N ARG A 193 16.18 17.18 -6.66
CA ARG A 193 16.38 17.61 -8.03
C ARG A 193 17.09 16.54 -8.86
N GLU A 194 18.17 15.94 -8.35
CA GLU A 194 18.88 14.85 -9.01
C GLU A 194 17.97 13.65 -9.29
N LEU A 195 17.16 13.26 -8.32
CA LEU A 195 16.18 12.17 -8.48
C LEU A 195 15.11 12.50 -9.52
N ALA A 196 14.66 13.76 -9.59
CA ALA A 196 13.73 14.22 -10.61
C ALA A 196 14.37 14.18 -12.00
N GLU A 197 15.64 14.61 -12.15
CA GLU A 197 16.40 14.56 -13.39
C GLU A 197 16.67 13.12 -13.87
N GLN A 198 16.87 12.17 -12.95
CA GLN A 198 17.00 10.75 -13.25
C GLN A 198 15.67 10.09 -13.63
N THR A 199 14.56 10.73 -13.32
CA THR A 199 13.23 10.24 -13.68
C THR A 199 12.88 10.70 -15.10
N PRO A 200 12.64 9.80 -16.08
CA PRO A 200 12.35 10.20 -17.47
C PRO A 200 11.21 11.21 -17.63
N VAL A 201 10.21 11.18 -16.75
CA VAL A 201 9.11 12.18 -16.73
C VAL A 201 9.55 13.54 -16.18
N GLY A 202 10.78 13.68 -15.65
CA GLY A 202 11.38 14.93 -15.22
C GLY A 202 10.86 15.48 -13.88
N ARG A 203 10.21 14.67 -13.07
CA ARG A 203 9.73 15.06 -11.74
C ARG A 203 9.64 13.86 -10.79
N LEU A 204 9.59 14.13 -9.51
CA LEU A 204 9.15 13.13 -8.53
C LEU A 204 7.66 12.83 -8.71
N GLY A 205 7.25 11.62 -8.34
CA GLY A 205 5.83 11.26 -8.27
C GLY A 205 5.15 11.92 -7.06
N THR A 206 3.83 11.95 -7.11
CA THR A 206 2.99 12.42 -5.99
C THR A 206 2.10 11.27 -5.47
N PRO A 207 1.56 11.36 -4.26
CA PRO A 207 0.58 10.40 -3.77
C PRO A 207 -0.63 10.24 -4.71
N GLU A 208 -1.02 11.31 -5.42
CA GLU A 208 -2.13 11.34 -6.37
C GLU A 208 -1.81 10.51 -7.62
N ASP A 209 -0.55 10.49 -8.09
CA ASP A 209 -0.13 9.63 -9.22
C ASP A 209 -0.38 8.14 -8.88
N VAL A 210 -0.07 7.74 -7.64
CA VAL A 210 -0.30 6.37 -7.15
C VAL A 210 -1.80 6.10 -6.97
N ALA A 211 -2.53 7.06 -6.41
CA ALA A 211 -3.95 6.92 -6.13
C ALA A 211 -4.78 6.81 -7.42
N ALA A 212 -4.40 7.49 -8.50
CA ALA A 212 -5.07 7.38 -9.80
C ALA A 212 -5.11 5.94 -10.32
N LEU A 213 -3.95 5.23 -10.25
CA LEU A 213 -3.91 3.82 -10.63
C LEU A 213 -4.70 2.93 -9.64
N ALA A 214 -4.66 3.24 -8.34
CA ALA A 214 -5.42 2.48 -7.34
C ALA A 214 -6.93 2.58 -7.57
N ILE A 215 -7.47 3.76 -7.88
CA ILE A 215 -8.88 3.96 -8.25
C ILE A 215 -9.24 3.15 -9.50
N PHE A 216 -8.39 3.18 -10.54
CA PHE A 216 -8.61 2.40 -11.75
C PHE A 216 -8.65 0.90 -11.45
N LEU A 217 -7.64 0.37 -10.74
CA LEU A 217 -7.58 -1.06 -10.39
C LEU A 217 -8.73 -1.50 -9.47
N ALA A 218 -9.28 -0.60 -8.67
CA ALA A 218 -10.46 -0.84 -7.85
C ALA A 218 -11.76 -0.85 -8.67
N SER A 219 -11.77 -0.31 -9.89
CA SER A 219 -12.97 -0.18 -10.72
C SER A 219 -13.34 -1.48 -11.44
N ASP A 220 -14.56 -1.53 -11.98
CA ASP A 220 -15.02 -2.65 -12.79
C ASP A 220 -14.35 -2.69 -14.18
N ALA A 221 -13.83 -1.55 -14.65
CA ALA A 221 -13.01 -1.48 -15.87
C ALA A 221 -11.71 -2.32 -15.78
N ALA A 222 -11.22 -2.56 -14.56
CA ALA A 222 -10.04 -3.39 -14.31
C ALA A 222 -10.38 -4.86 -13.95
N SER A 223 -11.62 -5.31 -14.16
CA SER A 223 -12.09 -6.64 -13.74
C SER A 223 -11.32 -7.81 -14.36
N PHE A 224 -10.65 -7.60 -15.50
CA PHE A 224 -9.82 -8.60 -16.18
C PHE A 224 -8.32 -8.41 -15.93
N ILE A 225 -7.94 -7.53 -14.98
CA ILE A 225 -6.55 -7.26 -14.61
C ILE A 225 -6.30 -7.87 -13.23
N THR A 226 -5.46 -8.91 -13.19
CA THR A 226 -5.04 -9.56 -11.93
C THR A 226 -3.62 -10.10 -12.04
N GLY A 227 -2.90 -10.17 -10.91
CA GLY A 227 -1.52 -10.65 -10.83
C GLY A 227 -0.50 -9.65 -11.41
N GLN A 228 -0.92 -8.42 -11.74
CA GLN A 228 -0.03 -7.44 -12.33
C GLN A 228 0.70 -6.63 -11.27
N CYS A 229 1.98 -6.34 -11.56
CA CYS A 229 2.80 -5.41 -10.80
C CYS A 229 3.12 -4.24 -11.73
N VAL A 230 2.47 -3.10 -11.47
CA VAL A 230 2.49 -1.94 -12.37
C VAL A 230 3.32 -0.82 -11.74
N GLY A 231 4.37 -0.38 -12.46
CA GLY A 231 5.19 0.76 -12.07
C GLY A 231 4.41 2.07 -12.16
N VAL A 232 4.51 2.89 -11.11
CA VAL A 232 4.12 4.31 -11.10
C VAL A 232 5.38 5.08 -10.69
N ASP A 233 6.37 5.06 -11.55
CA ASP A 233 7.74 5.43 -11.27
C ASP A 233 8.32 6.49 -12.26
N GLY A 234 7.48 6.99 -13.16
CA GLY A 234 7.90 7.96 -14.17
C GLY A 234 8.93 7.40 -15.16
N GLY A 235 9.09 6.09 -15.27
CA GLY A 235 10.08 5.41 -16.10
C GLY A 235 11.44 5.22 -15.41
N PHE A 236 11.54 5.44 -14.10
CA PHE A 236 12.80 5.32 -13.36
C PHE A 236 13.37 3.90 -13.37
N ALA A 237 12.50 2.88 -13.26
CA ALA A 237 12.89 1.47 -13.15
C ALA A 237 12.49 0.63 -14.38
N ILE A 238 12.79 1.14 -15.58
CA ILE A 238 12.58 0.42 -16.84
C ILE A 238 13.82 -0.35 -17.28
#